data_de61c5704ee44fbca5641cfaec6e5638
#
_entry.id   de61c5704ee44fbca5641cfaec6e5638
#
_cell.length_a   1.000
_cell.length_b   1.000
_cell.length_c   1.000
_cell.angle_alpha   90.00
_cell.angle_beta   90.00
_cell.angle_gamma   90.00
#
_symmetry.space_group_name_H-M   'P 1'
#
loop_
_entity.id
_entity.type
_entity.pdbx_description
1 polymer ?
#
loop_
_entity_poly.entity_id
_entity_poly.type
_entity_poly.pdbx_seq_one_letter_code
_entity_poly.pdbx_strand_id
1 'polypeptide(L)'
;MIDTEKQINRRPMCIAKLNQMLYEDLEGHAAILDWSALELIEIAKRINDAGLSGDAMALVAVGKTLRAQHEIVISLADDTQDGLIVRIEP
;
A
#
# COMPACT_ATOMS: atom_id res chain seq x y z
N MET A 1 -37.40 2.06 -17.68
CA MET A 1 -36.51 2.05 -18.42
C MET A 1 -35.43 2.86 -18.09
N ILE A 2 -35.48 4.04 -18.21
CA ILE A 2 -34.49 4.88 -17.78
C ILE A 2 -34.05 4.59 -16.41
N ASP A 3 -34.99 4.29 -15.55
CA ASP A 3 -34.64 4.01 -14.19
C ASP A 3 -33.77 2.78 -14.07
N THR A 4 -34.00 1.82 -14.94
CA THR A 4 -33.20 0.62 -14.91
C THR A 4 -31.75 0.94 -15.26
N GLU A 5 -31.55 1.80 -16.23
CA GLU A 5 -30.21 2.19 -16.56
C GLU A 5 -29.56 2.96 -15.46
N LYS A 6 -30.29 3.82 -14.81
CA LYS A 6 -29.72 4.55 -13.72
C LYS A 6 -29.35 3.63 -12.61
N GLN A 7 -30.15 2.62 -12.35
CA GLN A 7 -29.80 1.70 -11.32
C GLN A 7 -28.56 0.94 -11.65
N ILE A 8 -28.40 0.56 -12.88
CA ILE A 8 -27.20 -0.13 -13.26
C ILE A 8 -26.00 0.76 -13.09
N ASN A 9 -26.13 2.00 -13.44
CA ASN A 9 -25.00 2.92 -13.31
C ASN A 9 -24.64 3.24 -11.90
N ARG A 10 -25.59 3.30 -11.03
CA ARG A 10 -25.27 3.64 -9.74
C ARG A 10 -25.08 2.50 -8.91
N ARG A 11 -25.62 1.44 -9.25
CA ARG A 11 -25.51 0.38 -8.57
C ARG A 11 -24.22 0.22 -8.44
N PRO A 12 -23.78 -0.55 -8.08
CA PRO A 12 -22.45 -0.55 -7.71
C PRO A 12 -21.61 -0.27 -8.92
N MET A 13 -20.48 0.26 -8.71
CA MET A 13 -19.56 0.45 -9.76
C MET A 13 -19.22 -0.89 -10.36
N CYS A 14 -18.86 -0.93 -11.62
CA CYS A 14 -18.45 -2.16 -12.23
C CYS A 14 -17.16 -2.65 -11.58
N ILE A 15 -16.93 -3.94 -11.66
CA ILE A 15 -15.78 -4.56 -11.03
C ILE A 15 -14.48 -3.97 -11.52
N ALA A 16 -14.38 -3.64 -12.80
CA ALA A 16 -13.16 -3.05 -13.33
C ALA A 16 -12.82 -1.73 -12.64
N LYS A 17 -13.83 -0.91 -12.39
CA LYS A 17 -13.59 0.37 -11.72
C LYS A 17 -13.26 0.18 -10.26
N LEU A 18 -13.93 -0.73 -9.58
CA LEU A 18 -13.63 -1.03 -8.18
C LEU A 18 -12.20 -1.56 -8.04
N ASN A 19 -11.79 -2.40 -8.97
CA ASN A 19 -10.43 -2.92 -8.95
C ASN A 19 -9.39 -1.85 -9.23
N GLN A 20 -9.71 -0.92 -10.12
CA GLN A 20 -8.79 0.19 -10.39
C GLN A 20 -8.61 1.03 -9.13
N MET A 21 -9.69 1.29 -8.40
CA MET A 21 -9.62 2.03 -7.16
C MET A 21 -8.81 1.27 -6.11
N LEU A 22 -9.01 -0.04 -6.01
CA LEU A 22 -8.25 -0.85 -5.07
C LEU A 22 -6.77 -0.85 -5.42
N TYR A 23 -6.45 -0.99 -6.70
CA TYR A 23 -5.07 -0.97 -7.15
C TYR A 23 -4.41 0.36 -6.77
N GLU A 24 -5.09 1.48 -7.00
CA GLU A 24 -4.55 2.79 -6.66
C GLU A 24 -4.36 2.95 -5.15
N ASP A 25 -5.30 2.45 -4.36
CA ASP A 25 -5.18 2.49 -2.91
C ASP A 25 -3.98 1.69 -2.44
N LEU A 26 -3.81 0.49 -3.00
CA LEU A 26 -2.68 -0.36 -2.62
C LEU A 26 -1.36 0.27 -3.02
N GLU A 27 -1.28 0.85 -4.20
CA GLU A 27 -0.06 1.54 -4.61
C GLU A 27 0.25 2.72 -3.72
N GLY A 28 -0.77 3.47 -3.31
CA GLY A 28 -0.58 4.59 -2.41
C GLY A 28 -0.04 4.16 -1.06
N HIS A 29 -0.58 3.07 -0.52
CA HIS A 29 -0.10 2.54 0.75
C HIS A 29 1.33 1.99 0.62
N ALA A 30 1.62 1.33 -0.48
CA ALA A 30 2.96 0.82 -0.73
C ALA A 30 3.98 1.96 -0.76
N ALA A 31 3.64 3.07 -1.41
CA ALA A 31 4.51 4.22 -1.50
C ALA A 31 4.80 4.81 -0.11
N ILE A 32 3.77 4.87 0.75
CA ILE A 32 3.94 5.38 2.11
C ILE A 32 4.84 4.46 2.92
N LEU A 33 4.66 3.14 2.78
CA LEU A 33 5.50 2.19 3.49
C LEU A 33 6.96 2.31 3.08
N ASP A 34 7.22 2.46 1.79
CA ASP A 34 8.58 2.58 1.29
C ASP A 34 9.22 3.88 1.78
N TRP A 35 8.50 5.00 1.66
CA TRP A 35 8.99 6.29 2.11
C TRP A 35 9.28 6.27 3.61
N SER A 36 8.37 5.70 4.40
CA SER A 36 8.54 5.62 5.86
C SER A 36 9.76 4.80 6.23
N ALA A 37 9.99 3.70 5.51
CA ALA A 37 11.15 2.85 5.76
C ALA A 37 12.43 3.61 5.50
N LEU A 38 12.49 4.35 4.39
CA LEU A 38 13.69 5.12 4.04
C LEU A 38 13.96 6.22 5.05
N GLU A 39 12.91 6.90 5.52
CA GLU A 39 13.06 7.94 6.54
C GLU A 39 13.59 7.37 7.84
N LEU A 40 13.10 6.21 8.25
CA LEU A 40 13.58 5.57 9.48
C LEU A 40 15.06 5.20 9.37
N ILE A 41 15.49 4.73 8.20
CA ILE A 41 16.88 4.37 7.97
C ILE A 41 17.75 5.62 8.04
N GLU A 42 17.30 6.75 7.49
CA GLU A 42 18.04 7.99 7.56
C GLU A 42 18.16 8.50 9.01
N ILE A 43 17.07 8.38 9.77
CA ILE A 43 17.09 8.76 11.19
C ILE A 43 18.06 7.84 11.94
N ALA A 44 18.03 6.54 11.62
CA ALA A 44 18.93 5.58 12.26
C ALA A 44 20.40 5.95 12.04
N LYS A 45 20.73 6.41 10.83
CA LYS A 45 22.11 6.85 10.55
C LYS A 45 22.52 7.99 11.47
N ARG A 46 21.65 8.98 11.65
CA ARG A 46 21.95 10.12 12.53
C ARG A 46 22.08 9.69 13.97
N ILE A 47 21.26 8.76 14.40
CA ILE A 47 21.33 8.25 15.77
C ILE A 47 22.60 7.45 15.97
N ASN A 48 23.01 6.67 14.98
CA ASN A 48 24.24 5.92 15.05
C ASN A 48 25.44 6.87 15.12
N ASP A 49 25.40 7.95 14.35
CA ASP A 49 26.48 8.95 14.37
C ASP A 49 26.58 9.65 15.71
N ALA A 50 25.47 9.71 16.44
CA ALA A 50 25.46 10.26 17.79
C ALA A 50 25.90 9.24 18.85
N GLY A 51 26.28 8.03 18.45
CA GLY A 51 26.81 7.03 19.38
C GLY A 51 25.77 6.07 19.96
N LEU A 52 24.52 6.13 19.52
CA LEU A 52 23.46 5.27 20.05
C LEU A 52 23.21 4.11 19.08
N SER A 53 24.19 3.25 18.93
CA SER A 53 24.14 2.21 17.91
C SER A 53 23.05 1.18 18.16
N GLY A 54 22.72 0.90 19.43
CA GLY A 54 21.65 -0.03 19.75
C GLY A 54 20.30 0.49 19.27
N ASP A 55 20.04 1.78 19.52
CA ASP A 55 18.79 2.40 19.07
C ASP A 55 18.75 2.49 17.55
N ALA A 56 19.89 2.77 16.93
CA ALA A 56 19.97 2.81 15.47
C ALA A 56 19.62 1.45 14.87
N MET A 57 20.13 0.36 15.45
CA MET A 57 19.85 -0.97 14.96
C MET A 57 18.37 -1.31 15.11
N ALA A 58 17.75 -0.88 16.20
CA ALA A 58 16.33 -1.11 16.41
C ALA A 58 15.51 -0.40 15.33
N LEU A 59 15.88 0.83 14.97
CA LEU A 59 15.16 1.57 13.93
C LEU A 59 15.37 0.95 12.56
N VAL A 60 16.55 0.46 12.28
CA VAL A 60 16.80 -0.24 11.02
C VAL A 60 15.91 -1.49 10.91
N ALA A 61 15.75 -2.21 12.04
CA ALA A 61 14.89 -3.39 12.06
C ALA A 61 13.44 -3.03 11.74
N VAL A 62 12.95 -1.92 12.29
CA VAL A 62 11.60 -1.44 11.96
C VAL A 62 11.51 -1.07 10.49
N GLY A 63 12.51 -0.39 9.96
CA GLY A 63 12.55 -0.04 8.55
C GLY A 63 12.50 -1.28 7.64
N LYS A 64 13.22 -2.32 8.00
CA LYS A 64 13.20 -3.57 7.23
C LYS A 64 11.83 -4.22 7.26
N THR A 65 11.15 -4.17 8.41
CA THR A 65 9.79 -4.69 8.52
C THR A 65 8.85 -3.93 7.60
N LEU A 66 8.97 -2.60 7.56
CA LEU A 66 8.13 -1.80 6.68
C LEU A 66 8.39 -2.11 5.22
N ARG A 67 9.64 -2.36 4.84
CA ARG A 67 9.96 -2.73 3.46
C ARG A 67 9.40 -4.10 3.10
N ALA A 68 9.40 -5.03 4.05
CA ALA A 68 8.78 -6.32 3.82
C ALA A 68 7.28 -6.15 3.57
N GLN A 69 6.62 -5.27 4.33
CA GLN A 69 5.21 -4.97 4.12
C GLN A 69 4.97 -4.28 2.79
N HIS A 70 5.87 -3.40 2.37
CA HIS A 70 5.80 -2.77 1.06
C HIS A 70 5.76 -3.83 -0.04
N GLU A 71 6.63 -4.84 0.03
CA GLU A 71 6.67 -5.89 -0.98
C GLU A 71 5.37 -6.68 -1.02
N ILE A 72 4.79 -6.95 0.15
CA ILE A 72 3.51 -7.66 0.24
C ILE A 72 2.41 -6.84 -0.42
N VAL A 73 2.35 -5.55 -0.14
CA VAL A 73 1.31 -4.68 -0.68
C VAL A 73 1.46 -4.53 -2.20
N ILE A 74 2.70 -4.44 -2.69
CA ILE A 74 2.94 -4.38 -4.13
C ILE A 74 2.47 -5.67 -4.80
N SER A 75 2.73 -6.81 -4.18
CA SER A 75 2.26 -8.08 -4.71
C SER A 75 0.73 -8.13 -4.79
N LEU A 76 0.05 -7.59 -3.76
CA LEU A 76 -1.41 -7.53 -3.76
C LEU A 76 -1.91 -6.58 -4.85
N ALA A 77 -1.22 -5.48 -5.08
CA ALA A 77 -1.58 -4.54 -6.14
C ALA A 77 -1.46 -5.21 -7.50
N ASP A 78 -0.38 -5.96 -7.72
CA ASP A 78 -0.19 -6.68 -8.99
C ASP A 78 -1.29 -7.71 -9.18
N ASP A 79 -1.65 -8.44 -8.13
CA ASP A 79 -2.72 -9.44 -8.21
C ASP A 79 -4.06 -8.77 -8.51
N THR A 80 -4.29 -7.59 -7.98
CA THR A 80 -5.50 -6.83 -8.25
C THR A 80 -5.53 -6.39 -9.70
N GLN A 81 -4.40 -5.92 -10.23
CA GLN A 81 -4.32 -5.49 -11.60
C GLN A 81 -4.54 -6.66 -12.55
N ASP A 82 -4.07 -7.84 -12.17
CA ASP A 82 -4.22 -9.04 -12.97
C ASP A 82 -5.58 -9.71 -12.82
N GLY A 83 -6.45 -9.17 -11.97
CA GLY A 83 -7.78 -9.71 -11.76
C GLY A 83 -7.85 -10.89 -10.82
N LEU A 84 -6.75 -11.21 -10.14
CA LEU A 84 -6.75 -12.33 -9.19
C LEU A 84 -7.39 -11.94 -7.87
N ILE A 85 -7.42 -10.65 -7.58
CA ILE A 85 -8.09 -10.10 -6.41
C ILE A 85 -9.12 -9.10 -6.92
N VAL A 86 -10.31 -9.18 -6.38
CA VAL A 86 -11.42 -8.34 -6.83
C VAL A 86 -12.06 -7.67 -5.64
N ARG A 87 -12.27 -6.36 -5.74
CA ARG A 87 -13.00 -5.63 -4.73
C ARG A 87 -14.49 -5.75 -5.03
N ILE A 88 -15.25 -6.11 -4.03
CA ILE A 88 -16.69 -6.21 -4.16
C ILE A 88 -17.30 -5.16 -3.27
N GLU A 89 -18.28 -4.44 -3.80
CA GLU A 89 -18.92 -3.40 -3.03
C GLU A 89 -19.82 -4.05 -1.99
N PRO A 90 -19.79 -3.62 -0.73
CA PRO A 90 -20.56 -4.23 0.34
C PRO A 90 -22.07 -4.07 0.20
#